data_460a29a810454330205e3453fd27d0a6
#
_entry.id   460a29a810454330205e3453fd27d0a6
#
_cell.length_a   1.000
_cell.length_b   1.000
_cell.length_c   1.000
_cell.angle_alpha   90.00
_cell.angle_beta   90.00
_cell.angle_gamma   90.00
#
_symmetry.space_group_name_H-M   'P 1'
#
loop_
_entity.id
_entity.type
_entity.pdbx_description
1 polymer ?
#
loop_
_entity_poly.entity_id
_entity_poly.type
_entity_poly.pdbx_seq_one_letter_code
_entity_poly.pdbx_strand_id
1 'polypeptide(L)'
;CPQWGGVPAERCVQLGYYCLQLPAMAAEPGKAFGSRESQESDVRSVRRHNPLALPADIDGQPTWQNLVGDLAKLLEHYRPEVLVTPHPELDPHSDHVASTQALLEAIALSNWKPTTFLMYANHLHDNDRWPMGPAGAGIALPPAIEPLPADRLWSPLLSADTQLDKAMALAMEHDLQGGQAFKRQLRRWIQQALAGRRWPVTGSNEFFRKAVRRHELFWVRDLSD
;
A
#
# COMPACT_ATOMS: atom_id res chain seq x y z
N CYS A 1 4.07 9.15 6.55
CA CYS A 1 5.05 10.01 6.08
C CYS A 1 4.89 10.69 4.71
N PRO A 2 3.67 10.91 4.19
CA PRO A 2 3.49 11.61 2.91
C PRO A 2 4.14 12.99 2.86
N GLN A 3 4.27 13.66 4.00
CA GLN A 3 4.90 14.99 4.11
C GLN A 3 6.37 15.02 3.65
N TRP A 4 7.11 13.92 3.82
CA TRP A 4 8.46 13.78 3.27
C TRP A 4 8.49 13.76 1.74
N GLY A 5 7.39 13.33 1.11
CA GLY A 5 7.18 13.42 -0.33
C GLY A 5 6.59 14.77 -0.78
N GLY A 6 6.59 15.78 0.09
CA GLY A 6 6.08 17.11 -0.24
C GLY A 6 4.56 17.26 -0.17
N VAL A 7 3.84 16.26 0.38
CA VAL A 7 2.37 16.37 0.56
C VAL A 7 2.09 17.28 1.77
N PRO A 8 1.36 18.38 1.60
CA PRO A 8 1.00 19.27 2.71
C PRO A 8 0.18 18.53 3.78
N ALA A 9 0.36 18.90 5.06
CA ALA A 9 -0.32 18.26 6.18
C ALA A 9 -1.85 18.25 6.03
N GLU A 10 -2.41 19.34 5.52
CA GLU A 10 -3.83 19.52 5.26
C GLU A 10 -4.38 18.65 4.11
N ARG A 11 -3.52 17.91 3.42
CA ARG A 11 -3.89 16.89 2.42
C ARG A 11 -3.59 15.47 2.89
N CYS A 12 -3.09 15.31 4.10
CA CYS A 12 -2.83 14.01 4.70
C CYS A 12 -4.03 13.59 5.56
N VAL A 13 -4.69 12.51 5.19
CA VAL A 13 -5.86 11.98 5.89
C VAL A 13 -5.56 10.59 6.41
N GLN A 14 -5.80 10.38 7.71
CA GLN A 14 -5.71 9.08 8.35
C GLN A 14 -7.08 8.41 8.37
N LEU A 15 -7.21 7.25 7.74
CA LEU A 15 -8.48 6.52 7.69
C LEU A 15 -8.73 5.67 8.94
N GLY A 16 -7.70 5.07 9.52
CA GLY A 16 -7.77 4.36 10.80
C GLY A 16 -8.40 2.96 10.74
N TYR A 17 -8.58 2.38 9.56
CA TYR A 17 -9.00 0.99 9.42
C TYR A 17 -7.83 0.03 9.69
N TYR A 18 -8.15 -1.15 10.19
CA TYR A 18 -7.16 -2.04 10.78
C TYR A 18 -6.62 -3.06 9.79
N CYS A 19 -5.33 -3.36 9.92
CA CYS A 19 -4.62 -4.33 9.09
C CYS A 19 -5.25 -5.72 9.17
N LEU A 20 -5.28 -6.44 8.07
CA LEU A 20 -5.83 -7.80 7.89
C LEU A 20 -7.35 -7.91 8.17
N GLN A 21 -8.08 -6.80 8.16
CA GLN A 21 -9.52 -6.80 8.41
C GLN A 21 -10.35 -6.47 7.17
N LEU A 22 -9.78 -5.86 6.14
CA LEU A 22 -10.55 -5.41 4.97
C LEU A 22 -11.33 -6.54 4.27
N PRO A 23 -10.78 -7.75 4.08
CA PRO A 23 -11.54 -8.84 3.48
C PRO A 23 -12.73 -9.29 4.33
N ALA A 24 -12.58 -9.29 5.67
CA ALA A 24 -13.69 -9.63 6.57
C ALA A 24 -14.77 -8.54 6.57
N MET A 25 -14.36 -7.28 6.51
CA MET A 25 -15.28 -6.14 6.36
C MET A 25 -16.05 -6.22 5.05
N ALA A 26 -15.40 -6.56 3.94
CA ALA A 26 -16.05 -6.74 2.65
C ALA A 26 -17.08 -7.87 2.65
N ALA A 27 -16.78 -8.97 3.36
CA ALA A 27 -17.71 -10.10 3.49
C ALA A 27 -18.95 -9.79 4.35
N GLU A 28 -18.82 -8.92 5.35
CA GLU A 28 -19.91 -8.52 6.25
C GLU A 28 -19.97 -6.97 6.34
N PRO A 29 -20.46 -6.26 5.30
CA PRO A 29 -20.24 -4.81 5.14
C PRO A 29 -20.76 -3.90 6.27
N GLY A 30 -21.79 -4.31 7.00
CA GLY A 30 -22.34 -3.55 8.13
C GLY A 30 -21.74 -3.91 9.48
N LYS A 31 -20.84 -4.88 9.56
CA LYS A 31 -20.22 -5.35 10.81
C LYS A 31 -18.89 -4.65 11.04
N ALA A 32 -18.67 -4.21 12.26
CA ALA A 32 -17.42 -3.58 12.67
C ALA A 32 -16.34 -4.64 12.94
N PHE A 33 -15.11 -4.36 12.45
CA PHE A 33 -13.93 -5.21 12.64
C PHE A 33 -12.78 -4.37 13.20
N GLY A 34 -12.52 -4.50 14.49
CA GLY A 34 -11.43 -3.83 15.18
C GLY A 34 -10.06 -4.46 14.95
N SER A 35 -9.04 -3.89 15.55
CA SER A 35 -7.67 -4.42 15.52
C SER A 35 -7.60 -5.79 16.19
N ARG A 36 -6.92 -6.72 15.55
CA ARG A 36 -6.65 -8.06 16.12
C ARG A 36 -5.61 -8.02 17.24
N GLU A 37 -4.75 -7.01 17.24
CA GLU A 37 -3.60 -6.90 18.13
C GLU A 37 -3.90 -6.02 19.34
N SER A 38 -4.39 -4.80 19.11
CA SER A 38 -4.63 -3.82 20.18
C SER A 38 -6.05 -3.85 20.74
N GLN A 39 -6.97 -4.60 20.14
CA GLN A 39 -8.40 -4.61 20.42
C GLN A 39 -9.09 -3.24 20.25
N GLU A 40 -8.39 -2.28 19.67
CA GLU A 40 -8.98 -0.99 19.29
C GLU A 40 -10.03 -1.21 18.20
N SER A 41 -11.17 -0.54 18.33
CA SER A 41 -12.30 -0.70 17.42
C SER A 41 -12.94 0.65 17.01
N ASP A 42 -12.31 1.75 17.37
CA ASP A 42 -12.80 3.09 17.05
C ASP A 42 -11.80 3.80 16.09
N VAL A 43 -12.21 4.01 14.84
CA VAL A 43 -11.36 4.67 13.84
C VAL A 43 -11.00 6.12 14.22
N ARG A 44 -11.80 6.78 15.08
CA ARG A 44 -11.57 8.15 15.52
C ARG A 44 -10.32 8.30 16.37
N SER A 45 -9.85 7.23 17.01
CA SER A 45 -8.65 7.24 17.85
C SER A 45 -7.41 7.82 17.15
N VAL A 46 -7.31 7.62 15.82
CA VAL A 46 -6.17 8.10 15.01
C VAL A 46 -6.53 9.28 14.08
N ARG A 47 -7.78 9.73 14.05
CA ARG A 47 -8.28 10.75 13.11
C ARG A 47 -8.28 12.20 13.64
N ARG A 48 -7.92 12.40 14.89
CA ARG A 48 -8.01 13.73 15.57
C ARG A 48 -7.30 14.87 14.86
N HIS A 49 -6.39 14.59 13.96
CA HIS A 49 -5.65 15.59 13.17
C HIS A 49 -6.06 15.61 11.70
N ASN A 50 -7.11 14.90 11.31
CA ASN A 50 -7.61 14.96 9.95
C ASN A 50 -8.12 16.37 9.64
N PRO A 51 -7.81 16.90 8.45
CA PRO A 51 -8.28 18.22 8.03
C PRO A 51 -9.75 18.23 7.62
N LEU A 52 -10.37 17.06 7.48
CA LEU A 52 -11.72 16.86 6.99
C LEU A 52 -12.43 15.83 7.87
N ALA A 53 -13.67 16.14 8.26
CA ALA A 53 -14.55 15.16 8.89
C ALA A 53 -15.05 14.13 7.87
N LEU A 54 -14.99 12.86 8.26
CA LEU A 54 -15.37 11.73 7.44
C LEU A 54 -16.68 11.08 7.94
N PRO A 55 -17.45 10.39 7.08
CA PRO A 55 -18.68 9.71 7.48
C PRO A 55 -18.53 8.79 8.70
N ALA A 56 -17.47 8.01 8.78
CA ALA A 56 -17.21 7.12 9.92
C ALA A 56 -16.90 7.85 11.24
N ASP A 57 -16.68 9.17 11.23
CA ASP A 57 -16.49 9.93 12.48
C ASP A 57 -17.78 10.05 13.30
N ILE A 58 -18.94 9.75 12.68
CA ILE A 58 -20.25 9.80 13.35
C ILE A 58 -20.34 8.71 14.42
N ASP A 59 -19.98 7.49 14.09
CA ASP A 59 -20.10 6.32 14.96
C ASP A 59 -18.76 5.69 15.39
N GLY A 60 -17.68 6.00 14.67
CA GLY A 60 -16.34 5.49 14.89
C GLY A 60 -16.14 4.03 14.46
N GLN A 61 -17.14 3.41 13.81
CA GLN A 61 -17.12 1.98 13.54
C GLN A 61 -16.31 1.62 12.29
N PRO A 62 -15.36 0.67 12.40
CA PRO A 62 -14.59 0.17 11.25
C PRO A 62 -15.42 -0.84 10.45
N THR A 63 -16.41 -0.36 9.71
CA THR A 63 -17.23 -1.16 8.79
C THR A 63 -16.84 -0.90 7.33
N TRP A 64 -17.16 -1.85 6.43
CA TRP A 64 -16.94 -1.66 5.01
C TRP A 64 -17.74 -0.48 4.45
N GLN A 65 -18.99 -0.33 4.89
CA GLN A 65 -19.85 0.78 4.48
C GLN A 65 -19.23 2.13 4.85
N ASN A 66 -18.66 2.25 6.04
CA ASN A 66 -17.97 3.44 6.48
C ASN A 66 -16.68 3.68 5.67
N LEU A 67 -15.89 2.64 5.37
CA LEU A 67 -14.71 2.77 4.53
C LEU A 67 -15.06 3.29 3.13
N VAL A 68 -16.05 2.70 2.48
CA VAL A 68 -16.52 3.14 1.16
C VAL A 68 -17.05 4.57 1.21
N GLY A 69 -17.84 4.92 2.24
CA GLY A 69 -18.34 6.27 2.45
C GLY A 69 -17.23 7.30 2.67
N ASP A 70 -16.22 6.98 3.46
CA ASP A 70 -15.05 7.83 3.71
C ASP A 70 -14.28 8.09 2.41
N LEU A 71 -14.02 7.03 1.63
CA LEU A 71 -13.34 7.16 0.34
C LEU A 71 -14.15 7.98 -0.66
N ALA A 72 -15.47 7.78 -0.74
CA ALA A 72 -16.34 8.59 -1.59
C ALA A 72 -16.31 10.08 -1.21
N LYS A 73 -16.33 10.38 0.10
CA LYS A 73 -16.19 11.74 0.62
C LYS A 73 -14.84 12.36 0.24
N LEU A 74 -13.75 11.60 0.29
CA LEU A 74 -12.44 12.07 -0.12
C LEU A 74 -12.37 12.35 -1.62
N LEU A 75 -12.96 11.49 -2.45
CA LEU A 75 -13.07 11.69 -3.89
C LEU A 75 -13.80 12.97 -4.24
N GLU A 76 -14.92 13.25 -3.59
CA GLU A 76 -15.70 14.47 -3.78
C GLU A 76 -14.98 15.73 -3.32
N HIS A 77 -14.23 15.62 -2.23
CA HIS A 77 -13.52 16.75 -1.63
C HIS A 77 -12.27 17.13 -2.42
N TYR A 78 -11.41 16.16 -2.71
CA TYR A 78 -10.12 16.42 -3.37
C TYR A 78 -10.19 16.39 -4.89
N ARG A 79 -11.20 15.76 -5.45
CA ARG A 79 -11.43 15.62 -6.90
C ARG A 79 -10.20 15.19 -7.68
N PRO A 80 -9.54 14.08 -7.29
CA PRO A 80 -8.33 13.63 -7.96
C PRO A 80 -8.63 13.12 -9.38
N GLU A 81 -7.83 13.51 -10.35
CA GLU A 81 -7.89 12.93 -11.70
C GLU A 81 -7.22 11.56 -11.74
N VAL A 82 -6.14 11.40 -10.96
CA VAL A 82 -5.32 10.19 -10.90
C VAL A 82 -5.41 9.57 -9.51
N LEU A 83 -5.67 8.28 -9.46
CA LEU A 83 -5.64 7.47 -8.23
C LEU A 83 -4.49 6.48 -8.27
N VAL A 84 -3.77 6.36 -7.16
CA VAL A 84 -2.71 5.35 -6.97
C VAL A 84 -3.23 4.28 -6.02
N THR A 85 -3.22 3.00 -6.46
CA THR A 85 -3.78 1.89 -5.69
C THR A 85 -3.00 0.60 -5.97
N PRO A 86 -3.03 -0.41 -5.06
CA PRO A 86 -2.52 -1.73 -5.39
C PRO A 86 -3.22 -2.35 -6.59
N HIS A 87 -2.50 -3.14 -7.39
CA HIS A 87 -3.08 -3.85 -8.52
C HIS A 87 -3.91 -5.05 -8.04
N PRO A 88 -5.23 -5.09 -8.29
CA PRO A 88 -6.10 -6.09 -7.66
C PRO A 88 -5.90 -7.52 -8.18
N GLU A 89 -5.28 -7.68 -9.35
CA GLU A 89 -5.05 -9.00 -9.97
C GLU A 89 -3.60 -9.48 -9.79
N LEU A 90 -2.63 -8.57 -9.66
CA LEU A 90 -1.21 -8.92 -9.55
C LEU A 90 -0.73 -9.00 -8.10
N ASP A 91 -1.25 -8.15 -7.21
CA ASP A 91 -0.89 -8.17 -5.80
C ASP A 91 -1.77 -9.18 -5.05
N PRO A 92 -1.21 -10.28 -4.52
CA PRO A 92 -1.98 -11.33 -3.87
C PRO A 92 -2.40 -11.00 -2.43
N HIS A 93 -1.94 -9.88 -1.88
CA HIS A 93 -2.26 -9.53 -0.51
C HIS A 93 -3.73 -9.14 -0.38
N SER A 94 -4.47 -9.84 0.45
CA SER A 94 -5.92 -9.71 0.55
C SER A 94 -6.40 -8.30 0.94
N ASP A 95 -5.68 -7.59 1.81
CA ASP A 95 -6.01 -6.19 2.14
C ASP A 95 -5.73 -5.25 0.96
N HIS A 96 -4.71 -5.51 0.14
CA HIS A 96 -4.42 -4.70 -1.03
C HIS A 96 -5.53 -4.85 -2.08
N VAL A 97 -5.96 -6.08 -2.35
CA VAL A 97 -7.10 -6.37 -3.23
C VAL A 97 -8.36 -5.67 -2.71
N ALA A 98 -8.67 -5.86 -1.42
CA ALA A 98 -9.86 -5.29 -0.80
C ALA A 98 -9.82 -3.75 -0.77
N SER A 99 -8.65 -3.12 -0.60
CA SER A 99 -8.54 -1.66 -0.63
C SER A 99 -8.89 -1.09 -2.00
N THR A 100 -8.47 -1.75 -3.08
CA THR A 100 -8.83 -1.35 -4.45
C THR A 100 -10.30 -1.62 -4.74
N GLN A 101 -10.87 -2.71 -4.21
CA GLN A 101 -12.31 -2.97 -4.30
C GLN A 101 -13.12 -1.87 -3.60
N ALA A 102 -12.76 -1.49 -2.36
CA ALA A 102 -13.43 -0.40 -1.65
C ALA A 102 -13.36 0.93 -2.43
N LEU A 103 -12.21 1.20 -3.07
CA LEU A 103 -12.02 2.38 -3.90
C LEU A 103 -12.95 2.36 -5.13
N LEU A 104 -13.10 1.22 -5.80
CA LEU A 104 -14.02 1.08 -6.95
C LEU A 104 -15.48 1.30 -6.53
N GLU A 105 -15.90 0.74 -5.39
CA GLU A 105 -17.23 0.96 -4.83
C GLU A 105 -17.44 2.45 -4.46
N ALA A 106 -16.43 3.10 -3.89
CA ALA A 106 -16.45 4.52 -3.57
C ALA A 106 -16.57 5.40 -4.83
N ILE A 107 -15.88 5.05 -5.91
CA ILE A 107 -16.02 5.73 -7.21
C ILE A 107 -17.44 5.58 -7.74
N ALA A 108 -18.05 4.40 -7.61
CA ALA A 108 -19.43 4.18 -8.03
C ALA A 108 -20.41 5.06 -7.22
N LEU A 109 -20.17 5.19 -5.92
CA LEU A 109 -20.99 6.00 -5.00
C LEU A 109 -20.78 7.51 -5.16
N SER A 110 -19.56 7.94 -5.46
CA SER A 110 -19.16 9.35 -5.54
C SER A 110 -19.74 10.06 -6.77
N ASN A 111 -20.03 11.35 -6.64
CA ASN A 111 -20.36 12.24 -7.77
C ASN A 111 -19.11 12.66 -8.57
N TRP A 112 -17.91 12.40 -8.07
CA TRP A 112 -16.66 12.65 -8.76
C TRP A 112 -16.12 11.36 -9.36
N LYS A 113 -15.71 11.42 -10.62
CA LYS A 113 -15.11 10.28 -11.33
C LYS A 113 -13.67 10.62 -11.69
N PRO A 114 -12.69 9.90 -11.14
CA PRO A 114 -11.30 9.99 -11.60
C PRO A 114 -11.17 9.44 -13.02
N THR A 115 -10.12 9.83 -13.72
CA THR A 115 -9.90 9.41 -15.11
C THR A 115 -8.89 8.27 -15.25
N THR A 116 -7.98 8.13 -14.28
CA THR A 116 -6.85 7.21 -14.42
C THR A 116 -6.50 6.51 -13.11
N PHE A 117 -6.28 5.22 -13.18
CA PHE A 117 -5.58 4.45 -12.16
C PHE A 117 -4.11 4.27 -12.49
N LEU A 118 -3.24 4.52 -11.51
CA LEU A 118 -1.87 4.05 -11.46
C LEU A 118 -1.79 2.93 -10.44
N MET A 119 -1.70 1.70 -10.92
CA MET A 119 -1.70 0.51 -10.06
C MET A 119 -0.29 -0.02 -9.88
N TYR A 120 0.04 -0.46 -8.67
CA TYR A 120 1.34 -1.04 -8.32
C TYR A 120 1.17 -2.40 -7.63
N ALA A 121 2.22 -3.22 -7.63
CA ALA A 121 2.26 -4.47 -6.87
C ALA A 121 3.43 -4.43 -5.87
N ASN A 122 3.14 -4.66 -4.59
CA ASN A 122 4.14 -4.82 -3.54
C ASN A 122 4.56 -6.29 -3.38
N HIS A 123 3.65 -7.19 -3.71
CA HIS A 123 3.81 -8.62 -3.65
C HIS A 123 3.46 -9.23 -5.00
N LEU A 124 4.00 -10.39 -5.30
CA LEU A 124 3.60 -11.20 -6.43
C LEU A 124 3.35 -12.63 -5.95
N HIS A 125 2.41 -13.32 -6.59
CA HIS A 125 2.22 -14.74 -6.37
C HIS A 125 3.54 -15.48 -6.57
N ASP A 126 3.90 -16.31 -5.62
CA ASP A 126 5.08 -17.19 -5.65
C ASP A 126 6.44 -16.49 -5.83
N ASN A 127 6.49 -15.14 -5.71
CA ASN A 127 7.72 -14.38 -5.88
C ASN A 127 7.87 -13.20 -4.89
N ASP A 128 8.08 -13.50 -3.63
CA ASP A 128 8.34 -12.50 -2.58
C ASP A 128 9.66 -11.72 -2.79
N ARG A 129 10.50 -12.12 -3.74
CA ARG A 129 11.78 -11.45 -3.98
C ARG A 129 11.71 -10.35 -5.03
N TRP A 130 10.63 -10.29 -5.77
CA TRP A 130 10.43 -9.22 -6.75
C TRP A 130 10.17 -7.86 -6.05
N PRO A 131 10.68 -6.75 -6.59
CA PRO A 131 11.62 -6.63 -7.68
C PRO A 131 13.02 -7.10 -7.28
N MET A 132 13.70 -7.80 -8.21
CA MET A 132 15.03 -8.36 -7.99
C MET A 132 16.12 -7.29 -7.96
N GLY A 133 17.28 -7.63 -7.38
CA GLY A 133 18.44 -6.75 -7.34
C GLY A 133 18.51 -5.86 -6.10
N PRO A 134 19.60 -5.10 -5.92
CA PRO A 134 19.82 -4.22 -4.77
C PRO A 134 18.94 -2.97 -4.82
N ALA A 135 18.89 -2.23 -3.71
CA ALA A 135 18.33 -0.88 -3.69
C ALA A 135 19.02 0.02 -4.74
N GLY A 136 18.27 0.93 -5.35
CA GLY A 136 18.77 1.77 -6.44
C GLY A 136 18.88 1.10 -7.82
N ALA A 137 18.66 -0.21 -7.92
CA ALA A 137 18.55 -0.89 -9.21
C ALA A 137 17.22 -0.57 -9.90
N GLY A 138 17.14 -0.83 -11.21
CA GLY A 138 15.89 -0.76 -11.95
C GLY A 138 14.90 -1.85 -11.53
N ILE A 139 13.65 -1.70 -11.94
CA ILE A 139 12.59 -2.70 -11.78
C ILE A 139 12.38 -3.37 -13.14
N ALA A 140 12.64 -4.67 -13.23
CA ALA A 140 12.22 -5.45 -14.38
C ALA A 140 10.75 -5.83 -14.24
N LEU A 141 10.08 -6.08 -15.36
CA LEU A 141 8.74 -6.67 -15.33
C LEU A 141 8.77 -8.00 -14.58
N PRO A 142 7.69 -8.36 -13.88
CA PRO A 142 7.61 -9.65 -13.23
C PRO A 142 7.85 -10.78 -14.24
N PRO A 143 8.65 -11.81 -13.90
CA PRO A 143 8.87 -12.93 -14.79
C PRO A 143 7.61 -13.79 -14.90
N ALA A 144 7.30 -14.24 -16.11
CA ALA A 144 6.28 -15.27 -16.40
C ALA A 144 4.93 -15.04 -15.71
N ILE A 145 4.39 -13.84 -15.85
CA ILE A 145 3.00 -13.60 -15.49
C ILE A 145 2.16 -14.00 -16.71
N GLU A 146 1.19 -14.86 -16.51
CA GLU A 146 0.06 -15.10 -17.39
C GLU A 146 -0.52 -13.76 -17.86
N PRO A 147 -1.16 -13.67 -19.04
CA PRO A 147 -1.29 -12.41 -19.77
C PRO A 147 -1.60 -11.26 -18.82
N LEU A 148 -0.62 -10.35 -18.72
CA LEU A 148 -0.81 -9.11 -17.97
C LEU A 148 -2.14 -8.52 -18.44
N PRO A 149 -2.96 -8.04 -17.52
CA PRO A 149 -4.13 -7.24 -17.90
C PRO A 149 -3.72 -6.22 -18.95
N ALA A 150 -4.62 -5.87 -19.85
CA ALA A 150 -4.35 -4.97 -20.98
C ALA A 150 -3.97 -3.52 -20.58
N ASP A 151 -3.49 -3.35 -19.36
CA ASP A 151 -3.07 -2.06 -18.81
C ASP A 151 -1.76 -1.61 -19.46
N ARG A 152 -1.67 -0.31 -19.75
CA ARG A 152 -0.43 0.30 -20.21
C ARG A 152 0.58 0.35 -19.07
N LEU A 153 1.86 0.29 -19.41
CA LEU A 153 2.95 0.43 -18.44
C LEU A 153 3.47 1.86 -18.40
N TRP A 154 3.69 2.37 -17.21
CA TRP A 154 4.37 3.63 -16.98
C TRP A 154 5.47 3.45 -15.93
N SER A 155 6.69 3.83 -16.31
CA SER A 155 7.87 3.60 -15.47
C SER A 155 8.72 4.88 -15.40
N PRO A 156 8.35 5.84 -14.54
CA PRO A 156 9.08 7.09 -14.38
C PRO A 156 10.42 6.88 -13.69
N LEU A 157 11.46 7.51 -14.23
CA LEU A 157 12.77 7.59 -13.56
C LEU A 157 12.69 8.52 -12.36
N LEU A 158 13.34 8.13 -11.28
CA LEU A 158 13.48 8.92 -10.07
C LEU A 158 14.87 9.58 -10.03
N SER A 159 14.93 10.87 -9.71
CA SER A 159 16.18 11.55 -9.41
C SER A 159 16.84 10.92 -8.18
N ALA A 160 18.13 11.16 -7.98
CA ALA A 160 18.82 10.70 -6.78
C ALA A 160 18.20 11.31 -5.50
N ASP A 161 17.79 12.57 -5.55
CA ASP A 161 17.13 13.24 -4.43
C ASP A 161 15.76 12.61 -4.12
N THR A 162 14.94 12.33 -5.13
CA THR A 162 13.65 11.63 -4.94
C THR A 162 13.83 10.23 -4.37
N GLN A 163 14.88 9.50 -4.80
CA GLN A 163 15.20 8.19 -4.21
C GLN A 163 15.60 8.32 -2.74
N LEU A 164 16.36 9.37 -2.38
CA LEU A 164 16.74 9.65 -1.00
C LEU A 164 15.52 10.02 -0.15
N ASP A 165 14.65 10.90 -0.64
CA ASP A 165 13.40 11.27 0.05
C ASP A 165 12.51 10.05 0.30
N LYS A 166 12.39 9.17 -0.69
CA LYS A 166 11.67 7.90 -0.54
C LYS A 166 12.31 6.99 0.51
N ALA A 167 13.64 6.90 0.54
CA ALA A 167 14.37 6.16 1.54
C ALA A 167 14.13 6.71 2.96
N MET A 168 14.15 8.04 3.11
CA MET A 168 13.88 8.72 4.38
C MET A 168 12.43 8.50 4.83
N ALA A 169 11.46 8.60 3.92
CA ALA A 169 10.07 8.33 4.23
C ALA A 169 9.86 6.90 4.76
N LEU A 170 10.47 5.91 4.11
CA LEU A 170 10.43 4.51 4.57
C LEU A 170 11.12 4.31 5.92
N ALA A 171 12.23 5.02 6.17
CA ALA A 171 12.94 4.94 7.45
C ALA A 171 12.11 5.48 8.63
N MET A 172 11.08 6.28 8.36
CA MET A 172 10.16 6.77 9.39
C MET A 172 9.05 5.78 9.74
N GLU A 173 8.87 4.72 8.96
CA GLU A 173 7.85 3.70 9.24
C GLU A 173 8.38 2.70 10.27
N HIS A 174 7.82 2.74 11.49
CA HIS A 174 8.24 1.89 12.59
C HIS A 174 8.09 0.41 12.31
N ASP A 175 7.02 0.01 11.64
CA ASP A 175 6.72 -1.39 11.33
C ASP A 175 7.75 -2.01 10.38
N LEU A 176 8.39 -1.17 9.55
CA LEU A 176 9.44 -1.60 8.63
C LEU A 176 10.81 -1.71 9.31
N GLN A 177 11.00 -1.06 10.46
CA GLN A 177 12.24 -1.08 11.23
C GLN A 177 12.31 -2.24 12.23
N GLY A 178 11.28 -3.06 12.32
CA GLY A 178 11.16 -4.14 13.28
C GLY A 178 12.43 -4.96 13.35
N GLY A 179 13.09 -4.94 14.53
CA GLY A 179 14.28 -5.72 14.82
C GLY A 179 14.04 -7.16 14.40
N GLN A 180 15.00 -7.75 13.68
CA GLN A 180 14.82 -9.12 13.24
C GLN A 180 14.63 -10.02 14.47
N ALA A 181 13.45 -10.60 14.60
CA ALA A 181 13.19 -11.55 15.67
C ALA A 181 14.33 -12.58 15.69
N PHE A 182 14.86 -12.88 16.86
CA PHE A 182 15.97 -13.81 17.07
C PHE A 182 15.82 -15.11 16.26
N LYS A 183 14.58 -15.60 16.10
CA LYS A 183 14.26 -16.76 15.24
C LYS A 183 14.63 -16.55 13.75
N ARG A 184 14.49 -15.32 13.23
CA ARG A 184 14.88 -15.03 11.83
C ARG A 184 16.40 -14.94 11.67
N GLN A 185 17.10 -14.36 12.64
CA GLN A 185 18.56 -14.32 12.65
C GLN A 185 19.14 -15.74 12.76
N LEU A 186 18.61 -16.56 13.67
CA LEU A 186 19.03 -17.95 13.84
C LEU A 186 18.77 -18.77 12.57
N ARG A 187 17.59 -18.64 11.95
CA ARG A 187 17.26 -19.32 10.68
C ARG A 187 18.19 -18.89 9.55
N ARG A 188 18.52 -17.60 9.43
CA ARG A 188 19.49 -17.11 8.45
C ARG A 188 20.89 -17.67 8.69
N TRP A 189 21.33 -17.68 9.93
CA TRP A 189 22.61 -18.25 10.31
C TRP A 189 22.69 -19.75 9.98
N ILE A 190 21.65 -20.52 10.31
CA ILE A 190 21.55 -21.94 9.96
C ILE A 190 21.57 -22.14 8.44
N GLN A 191 20.82 -21.37 7.69
CA GLN A 191 20.80 -21.46 6.23
C GLN A 191 22.15 -21.08 5.61
N GLN A 192 22.86 -20.13 6.17
CA GLN A 192 24.19 -19.74 5.75
C GLN A 192 25.22 -20.84 6.07
N ALA A 193 25.14 -21.41 7.26
CA ALA A 193 26.07 -22.44 7.71
C ALA A 193 25.86 -23.79 7.01
N LEU A 194 24.61 -24.20 6.81
CA LEU A 194 24.29 -25.53 6.25
C LEU A 194 24.11 -25.54 4.74
N ALA A 195 23.65 -24.48 4.13
CA ALA A 195 23.35 -24.43 2.70
C ALA A 195 24.33 -23.55 1.90
N GLY A 196 25.36 -22.98 2.53
CA GLY A 196 26.33 -22.10 1.86
C GLY A 196 25.69 -20.84 1.23
N ARG A 197 24.43 -20.57 1.48
CA ARG A 197 23.72 -19.43 0.91
C ARG A 197 24.21 -18.15 1.57
N ARG A 198 25.04 -17.42 0.87
CA ARG A 198 25.34 -16.02 1.22
C ARG A 198 24.14 -15.16 0.83
N TRP A 199 23.39 -14.74 1.82
CA TRP A 199 22.42 -13.68 1.62
C TRP A 199 23.20 -12.39 1.30
N PRO A 200 22.83 -11.64 0.25
CA PRO A 200 23.45 -10.35 0.01
C PRO A 200 23.32 -9.50 1.27
N VAL A 201 24.41 -8.89 1.68
CA VAL A 201 24.49 -7.95 2.81
C VAL A 201 23.84 -6.59 2.41
N THR A 202 22.75 -6.62 1.72
CA THR A 202 21.90 -5.47 1.53
C THR A 202 21.02 -5.41 2.76
N GLY A 203 21.20 -4.38 3.54
CA GLY A 203 20.59 -4.14 4.85
C GLY A 203 19.37 -4.99 5.18
N SER A 204 19.19 -5.27 6.41
CA SER A 204 18.18 -6.19 6.94
C SER A 204 16.72 -5.84 6.56
N ASN A 205 16.48 -4.77 5.81
CA ASN A 205 15.18 -4.28 5.43
C ASN A 205 14.84 -4.65 3.97
N GLU A 206 14.07 -5.72 3.82
CA GLU A 206 13.59 -6.22 2.54
C GLU A 206 12.69 -5.18 1.83
N PHE A 207 11.88 -4.44 2.59
CA PHE A 207 11.02 -3.39 2.04
C PHE A 207 11.84 -2.24 1.46
N PHE A 208 12.90 -1.82 2.16
CA PHE A 208 13.81 -0.79 1.65
C PHE A 208 14.41 -1.20 0.30
N ARG A 209 14.88 -2.43 0.19
CA ARG A 209 15.43 -2.98 -1.06
C ARG A 209 14.40 -2.99 -2.18
N LYS A 210 13.16 -3.35 -1.89
CA LYS A 210 12.08 -3.44 -2.88
C LYS A 210 11.59 -2.06 -3.31
N ALA A 211 11.48 -1.13 -2.39
CA ALA A 211 10.83 0.15 -2.63
C ALA A 211 11.77 1.25 -3.12
N VAL A 212 13.03 1.29 -2.66
CA VAL A 212 14.00 2.31 -3.09
C VAL A 212 14.67 1.87 -4.39
N ARG A 213 14.07 2.23 -5.49
CA ARG A 213 14.49 1.84 -6.84
C ARG A 213 14.80 3.06 -7.69
N ARG A 214 15.50 2.83 -8.81
CA ARG A 214 15.86 3.88 -9.77
C ARG A 214 14.64 4.44 -10.51
N HIS A 215 13.58 3.69 -10.61
CA HIS A 215 12.30 4.09 -11.20
C HIS A 215 11.15 3.36 -10.52
N GLU A 216 9.95 3.89 -10.66
CA GLU A 216 8.72 3.20 -10.28
C GLU A 216 8.22 2.32 -11.44
N LEU A 217 7.24 1.48 -11.15
CA LEU A 217 6.53 0.70 -12.16
C LEU A 217 5.04 0.72 -11.84
N PHE A 218 4.26 1.24 -12.76
CA PHE A 218 2.81 1.30 -12.66
C PHE A 218 2.15 0.64 -13.87
N TRP A 219 1.05 -0.02 -13.60
CA TRP A 219 0.06 -0.41 -14.59
C TRP A 219 -1.00 0.69 -14.65
N VAL A 220 -1.26 1.22 -15.84
CA VAL A 220 -2.12 2.38 -16.05
C VAL A 220 -3.41 1.93 -16.69
N ARG A 221 -4.52 2.21 -16.02
CA ARG A 221 -5.88 1.93 -16.52
C ARG A 221 -6.66 3.24 -16.62
N ASP A 222 -7.18 3.53 -17.81
CA ASP A 222 -8.07 4.65 -18.01
C ASP A 222 -9.49 4.25 -17.56
N LEU A 223 -10.17 5.14 -16.84
CA LEU A 223 -11.50 4.90 -16.26
C LEU A 223 -12.61 5.59 -17.04
N SER A 224 -12.26 6.25 -18.12
CA SER A 224 -13.17 7.04 -18.95
C SER A 224 -13.82 6.25 -20.10
N ASP A 225 -13.55 4.94 -20.20
CA ASP A 225 -14.11 4.04 -21.23
C ASP A 225 -15.29 3.23 -20.71
#